data_26b61b0c0b272f65e2edd3991cb4da61
#
_entry.id   26b61b0c0b272f65e2edd3991cb4da61
#
_cell.length_a   1.000
_cell.length_b   1.000
_cell.length_c   1.000
_cell.angle_alpha   90.00
_cell.angle_beta   90.00
_cell.angle_gamma   90.00
#
_symmetry.space_group_name_H-M   'P 1'
#
loop_
_entity.id
_entity.type
_entity.pdbx_description
1 polymer ?
#
loop_
_entity_poly.entity_id
_entity_poly.type
_entity_poly.pdbx_seq_one_letter_code
_entity_poly.pdbx_strand_id
1 'polypeptide(L)'
;SAKATEVTYTRMFGSAGQHLVNGRSVVLDASFSQKAHRSEALRLAQQCRAVPVFVACQAAEKTLVARLKQRELDPPLSDARLGHLAAFKQRFDPITDTDQALHIQLNTDLRPSVCLRQLLLAEVFSAGVNRHIGRGPPAATTAAQDAP
;
A
#
# COMPACT_ATOMS: atom_id res chain seq x y z
N SER A 1 17.38 7.87 -8.87
CA SER A 1 18.36 6.76 -8.93
C SER A 1 17.87 5.60 -8.06
N ALA A 2 18.31 4.36 -8.32
CA ALA A 2 17.94 3.18 -7.53
C ALA A 2 18.19 3.39 -6.03
N LYS A 3 19.33 3.97 -5.66
CA LYS A 3 19.68 4.28 -4.27
C LYS A 3 18.68 5.24 -3.60
N ALA A 4 18.18 6.25 -4.31
CA ALA A 4 17.18 7.16 -3.78
C ALA A 4 15.85 6.44 -3.54
N THR A 5 15.46 5.53 -4.42
CA THR A 5 14.27 4.69 -4.28
C THR A 5 14.35 3.82 -3.02
N GLU A 6 15.46 3.13 -2.79
CA GLU A 6 15.67 2.31 -1.59
C GLU A 6 15.58 3.12 -0.29
N VAL A 7 16.21 4.30 -0.25
CA VAL A 7 16.10 5.20 0.91
C VAL A 7 14.65 5.61 1.17
N THR A 8 13.89 5.89 0.11
CA THR A 8 12.47 6.26 0.23
C THR A 8 11.65 5.12 0.81
N TYR A 9 11.79 3.89 0.27
CA TYR A 9 11.08 2.73 0.79
C TYR A 9 11.47 2.39 2.25
N THR A 10 12.76 2.45 2.59
CA THR A 10 13.24 2.23 3.96
C THR A 10 12.58 3.20 4.95
N ARG A 11 12.54 4.49 4.62
CA ARG A 11 11.89 5.50 5.47
C ARG A 11 10.38 5.28 5.58
N MET A 12 9.73 4.98 4.46
CA MET A 12 8.29 4.72 4.41
C MET A 12 7.92 3.52 5.29
N PHE A 13 8.64 2.40 5.19
CA PHE A 13 8.40 1.21 6.03
C PHE A 13 8.72 1.46 7.49
N GLY A 14 9.78 2.21 7.82
CA GLY A 14 10.09 2.59 9.18
C GLY A 14 8.98 3.41 9.84
N SER A 15 8.45 4.40 9.12
CA SER A 15 7.31 5.20 9.58
C SER A 15 6.04 4.35 9.73
N ALA A 16 5.76 3.50 8.74
CA ALA A 16 4.61 2.60 8.78
C ALA A 16 4.65 1.67 9.99
N GLY A 17 5.80 1.07 10.29
CA GLY A 17 5.99 0.20 11.43
C GLY A 17 5.66 0.88 12.76
N GLN A 18 6.10 2.14 12.95
CA GLN A 18 5.78 2.92 14.14
C GLN A 18 4.28 3.14 14.32
N HIS A 19 3.54 3.37 13.23
CA HIS A 19 2.09 3.53 13.31
C HIS A 19 1.37 2.19 13.56
N LEU A 20 1.79 1.14 12.88
CA LEU A 20 1.18 -0.19 13.00
C LEU A 20 1.31 -0.77 14.42
N VAL A 21 2.48 -0.66 15.06
CA VAL A 21 2.67 -1.15 16.45
C VAL A 21 1.82 -0.39 17.46
N ASN A 22 1.43 0.84 17.14
CA ASN A 22 0.49 1.65 17.92
C ASN A 22 -0.99 1.40 17.55
N GLY A 23 -1.29 0.32 16.82
CA GLY A 23 -2.65 -0.07 16.45
C GLY A 23 -3.31 0.79 15.38
N ARG A 24 -2.55 1.60 14.65
CA ARG A 24 -3.07 2.46 13.59
C ARG A 24 -3.05 1.75 12.24
N SER A 25 -4.07 1.96 11.42
CA SER A 25 -4.03 1.58 10.01
C SER A 25 -3.16 2.55 9.22
N VAL A 26 -2.46 2.04 8.21
CA VAL A 26 -1.60 2.84 7.33
C VAL A 26 -1.93 2.58 5.87
N VAL A 27 -1.76 3.60 5.03
CA VAL A 27 -1.79 3.48 3.58
C VAL A 27 -0.41 3.86 3.06
N LEU A 28 0.19 2.97 2.26
CA LEU A 28 1.47 3.19 1.61
C LEU A 28 1.21 3.48 0.13
N ASP A 29 1.43 4.73 -0.29
CA ASP A 29 1.28 5.14 -1.70
C ASP A 29 2.64 5.17 -2.38
N ALA A 30 2.89 4.15 -3.20
CA ALA A 30 4.11 4.01 -3.98
C ALA A 30 3.87 3.09 -5.19
N SER A 31 4.84 3.02 -6.10
CA SER A 31 4.70 2.19 -7.30
C SER A 31 4.69 0.69 -7.02
N PHE A 32 5.38 0.23 -5.98
CA PHE A 32 5.55 -1.19 -5.64
C PHE A 32 5.88 -2.09 -6.86
N SER A 33 6.63 -1.52 -7.81
CA SER A 33 6.96 -2.18 -9.07
C SER A 33 7.88 -3.39 -8.89
N GLN A 34 8.69 -3.41 -7.84
CA GLN A 34 9.60 -4.51 -7.54
C GLN A 34 8.98 -5.48 -6.53
N LYS A 35 9.11 -6.78 -6.80
CA LYS A 35 8.66 -7.84 -5.88
C LYS A 35 9.28 -7.70 -4.49
N ALA A 36 10.54 -7.29 -4.42
CA ALA A 36 11.25 -7.10 -3.15
C ALA A 36 10.53 -6.12 -2.22
N HIS A 37 10.04 -4.98 -2.73
CA HIS A 37 9.31 -3.99 -1.94
C HIS A 37 7.94 -4.53 -1.47
N ARG A 38 7.25 -5.33 -2.32
CA ARG A 38 5.98 -5.97 -1.93
C ARG A 38 6.20 -7.01 -0.84
N SER A 39 7.25 -7.82 -0.97
CA SER A 39 7.63 -8.82 0.05
C SER A 39 7.99 -8.15 1.37
N GLU A 40 8.69 -7.02 1.34
CA GLU A 40 9.03 -6.27 2.56
C GLU A 40 7.79 -5.68 3.24
N ALA A 41 6.81 -5.17 2.47
CA ALA A 41 5.53 -4.72 3.01
C ALA A 41 4.76 -5.87 3.68
N LEU A 42 4.75 -7.06 3.08
CA LEU A 42 4.14 -8.26 3.67
C LEU A 42 4.83 -8.66 4.98
N ARG A 43 6.17 -8.66 4.99
CA ARG A 43 6.96 -8.97 6.17
C ARG A 43 6.67 -7.99 7.31
N LEU A 44 6.62 -6.71 7.02
CA LEU A 44 6.27 -5.67 8.00
C LEU A 44 4.86 -5.88 8.57
N ALA A 45 3.87 -6.14 7.71
CA ALA A 45 2.51 -6.41 8.14
C ALA A 45 2.44 -7.62 9.07
N GLN A 46 3.13 -8.71 8.73
CA GLN A 46 3.21 -9.92 9.55
C GLN A 46 3.83 -9.64 10.92
N GLN A 47 4.95 -8.91 10.97
CA GLN A 47 5.61 -8.53 12.21
C GLN A 47 4.73 -7.67 13.12
N CYS A 48 3.95 -6.77 12.53
CA CYS A 48 3.03 -5.90 13.27
C CYS A 48 1.64 -6.52 13.47
N ARG A 49 1.42 -7.79 13.06
CA ARG A 49 0.10 -8.46 13.10
C ARG A 49 -0.99 -7.68 12.38
N ALA A 50 -0.63 -6.94 11.34
CA ALA A 50 -1.55 -6.20 10.49
C ALA A 50 -2.01 -7.06 9.31
N VAL A 51 -3.19 -6.76 8.77
CA VAL A 51 -3.71 -7.40 7.55
C VAL A 51 -3.25 -6.58 6.35
N PRO A 52 -2.37 -7.11 5.49
CA PRO A 52 -1.93 -6.41 4.30
C PRO A 52 -2.96 -6.53 3.18
N VAL A 53 -3.18 -5.43 2.47
CA VAL A 53 -3.99 -5.39 1.25
C VAL A 53 -3.24 -4.61 0.19
N PHE A 54 -3.01 -5.23 -0.96
CA PHE A 54 -2.47 -4.56 -2.13
C PHE A 54 -3.61 -4.12 -3.04
N VAL A 55 -3.62 -2.85 -3.40
CA VAL A 55 -4.57 -2.29 -4.36
C VAL A 55 -3.83 -1.95 -5.64
N ALA A 56 -4.01 -2.76 -6.67
CA ALA A 56 -3.42 -2.53 -7.99
C ALA A 56 -4.31 -1.58 -8.80
N CYS A 57 -3.94 -0.31 -8.83
CA CYS A 57 -4.62 0.70 -9.63
C CYS A 57 -4.32 0.51 -11.11
N GLN A 58 -5.33 0.25 -11.92
CA GLN A 58 -5.24 0.07 -13.35
C GLN A 58 -6.01 1.17 -14.09
N ALA A 59 -5.56 1.52 -15.27
CA ALA A 59 -6.28 2.40 -16.19
C ALA A 59 -5.96 2.00 -17.63
N ALA A 60 -6.87 2.31 -18.56
CA ALA A 60 -6.62 2.17 -19.98
C ALA A 60 -5.41 2.99 -20.42
N GLU A 61 -4.64 2.52 -21.39
CA GLU A 61 -3.43 3.21 -21.85
C GLU A 61 -3.70 4.65 -22.28
N LYS A 62 -4.80 4.89 -22.97
CA LYS A 62 -5.24 6.23 -23.35
C LYS A 62 -5.41 7.17 -22.15
N THR A 63 -5.94 6.66 -21.05
CA THR A 63 -6.15 7.43 -19.80
C THR A 63 -4.81 7.71 -19.13
N LEU A 64 -3.91 6.73 -19.06
CA LEU A 64 -2.56 6.91 -18.53
C LEU A 64 -1.81 8.00 -19.29
N VAL A 65 -1.81 7.92 -20.63
CA VAL A 65 -1.17 8.93 -21.51
C VAL A 65 -1.77 10.31 -21.28
N ALA A 66 -3.10 10.43 -21.22
CA ALA A 66 -3.77 11.71 -20.99
C ALA A 66 -3.38 12.32 -19.64
N ARG A 67 -3.37 11.51 -18.57
CA ARG A 67 -2.98 11.94 -17.22
C ARG A 67 -1.51 12.37 -17.14
N LEU A 68 -0.61 11.65 -17.81
CA LEU A 68 0.81 12.01 -17.84
C LEU A 68 1.04 13.31 -18.61
N LYS A 69 0.38 13.50 -19.75
CA LYS A 69 0.42 14.76 -20.50
C LYS A 69 -0.09 15.94 -19.67
N GLN A 70 -1.20 15.76 -18.94
CA GLN A 70 -1.73 16.81 -18.07
C GLN A 70 -0.73 17.18 -16.98
N ARG A 71 -0.06 16.18 -16.36
CA ARG A 71 0.97 16.44 -15.33
C ARG A 71 2.21 17.15 -15.88
N GLU A 72 2.52 17.01 -17.15
CA GLU A 72 3.64 17.74 -17.77
C GLU A 72 3.35 19.24 -17.88
N LEU A 73 2.08 19.65 -17.89
CA LEU A 73 1.65 21.05 -17.90
C LEU A 73 1.65 21.69 -16.50
N ASP A 74 1.53 20.86 -15.45
CA ASP A 74 1.52 21.33 -14.06
C ASP A 74 2.91 21.20 -13.43
N PRO A 75 3.30 22.05 -12.46
CA PRO A 75 4.57 21.90 -11.75
C PRO A 75 4.63 20.54 -11.07
N PRO A 76 5.72 19.77 -11.25
CA PRO A 76 5.75 18.36 -10.93
C PRO A 76 5.82 18.08 -9.44
N LEU A 77 4.77 17.46 -8.90
CA LEU A 77 4.81 16.78 -7.60
C LEU A 77 5.49 15.40 -7.70
N SER A 78 5.70 14.86 -8.90
CA SER A 78 6.36 13.57 -9.11
C SER A 78 7.16 13.54 -10.43
N ASP A 79 8.20 12.70 -10.48
CA ASP A 79 9.06 12.50 -11.67
C ASP A 79 8.42 11.63 -12.76
N ALA A 80 7.15 11.24 -12.62
CA ALA A 80 6.45 10.44 -13.61
C ALA A 80 6.21 11.24 -14.89
N ARG A 81 6.87 10.87 -15.97
CA ARG A 81 6.80 11.48 -17.30
C ARG A 81 6.31 10.46 -18.33
N LEU A 82 5.67 10.95 -19.41
CA LEU A 82 5.24 10.10 -20.51
C LEU A 82 6.37 9.25 -21.08
N GLY A 83 7.56 9.84 -21.27
CA GLY A 83 8.76 9.12 -21.75
C GLY A 83 9.22 7.97 -20.86
N HIS A 84 8.80 7.92 -19.60
CA HIS A 84 9.19 6.86 -18.67
C HIS A 84 8.17 5.69 -18.63
N LEU A 85 7.01 5.82 -19.28
CA LEU A 85 5.92 4.83 -19.16
C LEU A 85 6.34 3.44 -19.67
N ALA A 86 7.00 3.37 -20.82
CA ALA A 86 7.47 2.10 -21.39
C ALA A 86 8.52 1.43 -20.50
N ALA A 87 9.50 2.20 -20.02
CA ALA A 87 10.54 1.71 -19.13
C ALA A 87 9.96 1.27 -17.76
N PHE A 88 8.93 1.95 -17.28
CA PHE A 88 8.24 1.55 -16.05
C PHE A 88 7.52 0.21 -16.22
N LYS A 89 6.77 0.04 -17.33
CA LYS A 89 6.09 -1.23 -17.64
C LYS A 89 7.07 -2.40 -17.74
N GLN A 90 8.25 -2.20 -18.32
CA GLN A 90 9.29 -3.23 -18.44
C GLN A 90 9.94 -3.62 -17.11
N ARG A 91 9.99 -2.69 -16.15
CA ARG A 91 10.62 -2.90 -14.84
C ARG A 91 9.63 -3.39 -13.77
N PHE A 92 8.37 -3.56 -14.13
CA PHE A 92 7.37 -4.04 -13.21
C PHE A 92 7.48 -5.56 -13.06
N ASP A 93 7.90 -6.03 -11.90
CA ASP A 93 7.96 -7.45 -11.60
C ASP A 93 6.56 -8.06 -11.60
N PRO A 94 6.35 -9.19 -12.28
CA PRO A 94 5.05 -9.87 -12.29
C PRO A 94 4.55 -10.13 -10.86
N ILE A 95 3.24 -9.99 -10.69
CA ILE A 95 2.59 -10.39 -9.44
C ILE A 95 2.48 -11.92 -9.47
N THR A 96 3.03 -12.59 -8.46
CA THR A 96 2.97 -14.04 -8.31
C THR A 96 1.62 -14.46 -7.75
N ASP A 97 1.25 -15.76 -7.84
CA ASP A 97 -0.01 -16.27 -7.29
C ASP A 97 -0.14 -16.01 -5.79
N THR A 98 0.97 -16.06 -5.04
CA THR A 98 0.99 -15.74 -3.60
C THR A 98 0.64 -14.28 -3.34
N ASP A 99 1.16 -13.37 -4.16
CA ASP A 99 0.86 -11.94 -4.05
C ASP A 99 -0.59 -11.66 -4.49
N GLN A 100 -1.11 -12.38 -5.50
CA GLN A 100 -2.45 -12.18 -6.06
C GLN A 100 -3.55 -12.44 -5.03
N ALA A 101 -3.36 -13.38 -4.12
CA ALA A 101 -4.34 -13.68 -3.07
C ALA A 101 -4.63 -12.49 -2.15
N LEU A 102 -3.74 -11.50 -2.11
CA LEU A 102 -3.85 -10.29 -1.30
C LEU A 102 -4.12 -9.03 -2.15
N HIS A 103 -4.34 -9.18 -3.45
CA HIS A 103 -4.49 -8.06 -4.39
C HIS A 103 -5.95 -7.78 -4.73
N ILE A 104 -6.28 -6.49 -4.72
CA ILE A 104 -7.51 -5.95 -5.29
C ILE A 104 -7.14 -5.18 -6.55
N GLN A 105 -7.72 -5.54 -7.69
CA GLN A 105 -7.59 -4.78 -8.93
C GLN A 105 -8.64 -3.67 -8.95
N LEU A 106 -8.20 -2.43 -9.11
CA LEU A 106 -9.05 -1.25 -9.10
C LEU A 106 -8.97 -0.53 -10.45
N ASN A 107 -10.09 -0.46 -11.17
CA ASN A 107 -10.18 0.30 -12.41
C ASN A 107 -10.30 1.80 -12.10
N THR A 108 -9.23 2.55 -12.28
CA THR A 108 -9.19 3.99 -12.04
C THR A 108 -9.62 4.84 -13.24
N ASP A 109 -10.14 4.25 -14.31
CA ASP A 109 -10.89 4.98 -15.33
C ASP A 109 -12.26 5.43 -14.81
N LEU A 110 -12.74 4.78 -13.77
CA LEU A 110 -13.98 5.11 -13.10
C LEU A 110 -13.81 6.33 -12.18
N ARG A 111 -14.95 6.94 -11.81
CA ARG A 111 -14.94 8.06 -10.86
C ARG A 111 -14.40 7.63 -9.49
N PRO A 112 -13.68 8.47 -8.77
CA PRO A 112 -13.11 8.13 -7.45
C PRO A 112 -14.14 7.57 -6.45
N SER A 113 -15.37 8.08 -6.46
CA SER A 113 -16.46 7.58 -5.61
C SER A 113 -16.85 6.13 -5.90
N VAL A 114 -16.79 5.72 -7.18
CA VAL A 114 -17.07 4.34 -7.59
C VAL A 114 -15.91 3.44 -7.17
N CYS A 115 -14.67 3.90 -7.37
CA CYS A 115 -13.47 3.19 -6.91
C CYS A 115 -13.49 2.95 -5.40
N LEU A 116 -13.81 3.99 -4.63
CA LEU A 116 -13.92 3.87 -3.16
C LEU A 116 -14.98 2.86 -2.77
N ARG A 117 -16.16 2.90 -3.41
CA ARG A 117 -17.23 1.94 -3.14
C ARG A 117 -16.79 0.50 -3.42
N GLN A 118 -16.06 0.26 -4.52
CA GLN A 118 -15.52 -1.07 -4.83
C GLN A 118 -14.57 -1.57 -3.75
N LEU A 119 -13.68 -0.71 -3.24
CA LEU A 119 -12.77 -1.04 -2.16
C LEU A 119 -13.52 -1.37 -0.87
N LEU A 120 -14.50 -0.58 -0.48
CA LEU A 120 -15.28 -0.78 0.74
C LEU A 120 -16.13 -2.06 0.70
N LEU A 121 -16.58 -2.47 -0.49
CA LEU A 121 -17.35 -3.70 -0.69
C LEU A 121 -16.47 -4.94 -0.87
N ALA A 122 -15.15 -4.79 -1.03
CA ALA A 122 -14.26 -5.93 -1.14
C ALA A 122 -14.24 -6.70 0.19
N GLU A 123 -14.45 -8.02 0.13
CA GLU A 123 -14.51 -8.90 1.31
C GLU A 123 -13.28 -8.79 2.22
N VAL A 124 -12.13 -8.45 1.64
CA VAL A 124 -10.88 -8.27 2.37
C VAL A 124 -10.99 -7.13 3.39
N PHE A 125 -11.63 -6.02 3.05
CA PHE A 125 -11.88 -4.92 3.99
C PHE A 125 -12.93 -5.30 5.03
N SER A 126 -13.99 -5.99 4.63
CA SER A 126 -15.02 -6.48 5.55
C SER A 126 -14.45 -7.46 6.57
N ALA A 127 -13.61 -8.40 6.15
CA ALA A 127 -12.94 -9.36 7.03
C ALA A 127 -11.90 -8.69 7.95
N GLY A 128 -11.21 -7.64 7.48
CA GLY A 128 -10.24 -6.87 8.26
C GLY A 128 -10.90 -6.02 9.34
N VAL A 129 -11.97 -5.33 9.00
CA VAL A 129 -12.75 -4.51 9.93
C VAL A 129 -13.34 -5.36 11.06
N ASN A 130 -13.94 -6.51 10.76
CA ASN A 130 -14.52 -7.40 11.77
C ASN A 130 -13.49 -8.02 12.73
N ARG A 131 -12.24 -8.22 12.30
CA ARG A 131 -11.18 -8.73 13.20
C ARG A 131 -10.62 -7.66 14.14
N HIS A 132 -10.71 -6.38 13.79
CA HIS A 132 -10.20 -5.27 14.61
C HIS A 132 -11.21 -4.78 15.65
N ILE A 133 -12.50 -4.86 15.35
CA ILE A 133 -13.56 -4.43 16.29
C ILE A 133 -13.69 -5.41 17.48
N GLY A 134 -13.22 -6.67 17.34
CA GLY A 134 -13.31 -7.70 18.36
C GLY A 134 -12.15 -7.77 19.38
N ARG A 135 -11.12 -6.95 19.25
CA ARG A 135 -9.98 -6.95 20.19
C ARG A 135 -9.81 -5.58 20.82
N GLY A 136 -10.44 -5.40 21.99
CA GLY A 136 -10.09 -4.30 22.88
C GLY A 136 -8.58 -4.29 23.21
N PRO A 137 -8.01 -3.16 23.65
CA PRO A 137 -6.60 -3.07 24.00
C PRO A 137 -6.25 -4.18 25.00
N PRO A 138 -5.03 -4.77 24.90
CA PRO A 138 -4.60 -5.74 25.92
C PRO A 138 -4.68 -5.09 27.28
N ALA A 139 -5.32 -5.77 28.23
CA ALA A 139 -5.40 -5.33 29.60
C ALA A 139 -3.97 -5.05 30.09
N ALA A 140 -3.75 -3.84 30.61
CA ALA A 140 -2.51 -3.49 31.28
C ALA A 140 -2.32 -4.43 32.46
N THR A 141 -1.33 -5.31 32.39
CA THR A 141 -0.92 -6.15 33.53
C THR A 141 -0.30 -5.22 34.57
N THR A 142 -1.06 -4.87 35.56
CA THR A 142 -0.55 -4.19 36.75
C THR A 142 0.34 -5.19 37.49
N ALA A 143 1.65 -5.03 37.36
CA ALA A 143 2.59 -5.72 38.22
C ALA A 143 2.39 -5.23 39.65
N ALA A 144 1.84 -6.07 40.49
CA ALA A 144 1.85 -5.85 41.96
C ALA A 144 3.31 -5.89 42.40
N GLN A 145 3.79 -4.78 42.92
CA GLN A 145 5.01 -4.72 43.70
C GLN A 145 4.65 -5.17 45.11
N ASP A 146 4.93 -6.43 45.42
CA ASP A 146 5.13 -6.85 46.80
C ASP A 146 6.61 -6.63 47.14
N ALA A 147 6.87 -5.75 48.04
CA ALA A 147 8.14 -5.65 48.73
C ALA A 147 7.90 -5.89 50.23
N PRO A 148 8.76 -6.66 50.92
CA PRO A 148 8.74 -6.81 52.36
C PRO A 148 9.28 -5.58 53.08
#